data_c8e9eb4cdcac72ac4d7accbf15dea2c7
#
_entry.id   c8e9eb4cdcac72ac4d7accbf15dea2c7
#
_cell.length_a   1.000
_cell.length_b   1.000
_cell.length_c   1.000
_cell.angle_alpha   90.00
_cell.angle_beta   90.00
_cell.angle_gamma   90.00
#
_symmetry.space_group_name_H-M   'P 1'
#
loop_
_entity.id
_entity.type
_entity.pdbx_description
1 polymer ?
#
loop_
_entity_poly.entity_id
_entity_poly.type
_entity_poly.pdbx_seq_one_letter_code
_entity_poly.pdbx_strand_id
1 'polypeptide(L)'
;MIIDSHQHFWDPDRGDYGWMTGAAEALRRVYTPGDLRPEMQRAGVSGSVLVQTWSSLDETREFLELAARESFILGVVGWVDLTDPALPQTLAELQHGPHGRWLVGVRHQVHDEPDAQWLLRSDVQRGLAAVQAANLVYDLLLRPRELPAALQTVQTFPGLRFVVDHIAKPDIAARVVEPWSTLMGGFAAHRSHVWCKLSGMTTEADLQHWTDADLAVFVQRALEVFGPQRCLWGSDWPVCTLAGSYQRTLEATRTHLARLSPEHQACVLAGSAIDAYRLDRRGLEGHASSPAGTSAT
;
A
#
# COMPACT_ATOMS: atom_id res chain seq x y z
N MET A 1 2.45 -9.37 -16.20
CA MET A 1 2.59 -9.53 -14.74
C MET A 1 1.87 -8.37 -14.07
N ILE A 2 1.10 -8.64 -13.00
CA ILE A 2 0.44 -7.62 -12.17
C ILE A 2 0.72 -7.97 -10.71
N ILE A 3 1.10 -6.97 -9.92
CA ILE A 3 1.32 -7.08 -8.47
C ILE A 3 0.38 -6.12 -7.77
N ASP A 4 -0.41 -6.65 -6.84
CA ASP A 4 -1.21 -5.87 -5.92
C ASP A 4 -0.32 -5.34 -4.79
N SER A 5 0.01 -4.06 -4.81
CA SER A 5 0.94 -3.47 -3.84
C SER A 5 0.28 -3.12 -2.50
N HIS A 6 -1.03 -3.41 -2.32
CA HIS A 6 -1.75 -3.04 -1.11
C HIS A 6 -3.01 -3.88 -0.92
N GLN A 7 -2.95 -4.85 -0.02
CA GLN A 7 -4.10 -5.64 0.43
C GLN A 7 -3.94 -6.02 1.89
N HIS A 8 -5.03 -6.48 2.52
CA HIS A 8 -5.10 -6.80 3.94
C HIS A 8 -5.80 -8.11 4.20
N PHE A 9 -5.46 -8.71 5.36
CA PHE A 9 -6.24 -9.75 6.01
C PHE A 9 -6.52 -9.32 7.44
N TRP A 10 -7.62 -9.77 8.02
CA TRP A 10 -7.92 -9.54 9.42
C TRP A 10 -8.93 -10.54 9.96
N ASP A 11 -8.96 -10.59 11.30
CA ASP A 11 -9.98 -11.27 12.09
C ASP A 11 -10.47 -10.29 13.16
N PRO A 12 -11.72 -9.78 13.08
CA PRO A 12 -12.24 -8.79 14.02
C PRO A 12 -12.30 -9.25 15.47
N ASP A 13 -12.24 -10.57 15.71
CA ASP A 13 -12.24 -11.13 17.07
C ASP A 13 -10.83 -11.13 17.70
N ARG A 14 -9.80 -10.84 16.91
CA ARG A 14 -8.38 -10.90 17.34
C ARG A 14 -7.68 -9.54 17.41
N GLY A 15 -8.27 -8.49 16.90
CA GLY A 15 -7.66 -7.17 16.82
C GLY A 15 -8.62 -6.04 17.15
N ASP A 16 -8.07 -4.85 17.42
CA ASP A 16 -8.86 -3.63 17.60
C ASP A 16 -9.07 -2.92 16.26
N TYR A 17 -10.24 -3.11 15.70
CA TYR A 17 -10.67 -2.50 14.44
C TYR A 17 -11.71 -1.39 14.69
N GLY A 18 -11.40 -0.47 15.62
CA GLY A 18 -12.25 0.67 15.95
C GLY A 18 -12.64 1.55 14.77
N TRP A 19 -11.88 1.50 13.67
CA TRP A 19 -12.20 2.20 12.43
C TRP A 19 -13.36 1.58 11.63
N MET A 20 -13.73 0.32 11.90
CA MET A 20 -14.85 -0.37 11.22
C MET A 20 -16.20 0.14 11.76
N THR A 21 -16.54 1.35 11.39
CA THR A 21 -17.80 2.04 11.74
C THR A 21 -18.50 2.57 10.49
N GLY A 22 -19.78 2.87 10.56
CA GLY A 22 -20.55 3.37 9.43
C GLY A 22 -20.53 2.40 8.25
N ALA A 23 -20.18 2.85 7.06
CA ALA A 23 -20.10 1.98 5.88
C ALA A 23 -19.08 0.84 6.05
N ALA A 24 -17.99 1.08 6.79
CA ALA A 24 -16.95 0.07 7.02
C ALA A 24 -17.39 -1.07 7.96
N GLU A 25 -18.54 -0.95 8.65
CA GLU A 25 -19.10 -2.04 9.45
C GLU A 25 -19.40 -3.29 8.63
N ALA A 26 -19.70 -3.15 7.34
CA ALA A 26 -19.86 -4.25 6.39
C ALA A 26 -18.59 -5.12 6.24
N LEU A 27 -17.43 -4.62 6.62
CA LEU A 27 -16.15 -5.33 6.60
C LEU A 27 -15.87 -6.09 7.89
N ARG A 28 -16.75 -6.05 8.90
CA ARG A 28 -16.54 -6.71 10.20
C ARG A 28 -16.82 -8.21 10.10
N ARG A 29 -15.95 -8.91 9.37
CA ARG A 29 -15.87 -10.37 9.27
C ARG A 29 -14.41 -10.78 9.06
N VAL A 30 -14.12 -12.06 9.19
CA VAL A 30 -12.78 -12.59 8.87
C VAL A 30 -12.53 -12.53 7.37
N TYR A 31 -11.33 -12.06 6.99
CA TYR A 31 -10.80 -12.06 5.63
C TYR A 31 -9.45 -12.76 5.61
N THR A 32 -9.32 -13.76 4.74
CA THR A 32 -8.18 -14.68 4.68
C THR A 32 -7.55 -14.75 3.29
N PRO A 33 -6.36 -15.36 3.15
CA PRO A 33 -5.77 -15.67 1.85
C PRO A 33 -6.69 -16.51 0.94
N GLY A 34 -7.52 -17.38 1.54
CA GLY A 34 -8.50 -18.18 0.82
C GLY A 34 -9.59 -17.36 0.15
N ASP A 35 -9.95 -16.19 0.72
CA ASP A 35 -10.92 -15.26 0.14
C ASP A 35 -10.31 -14.45 -1.02
N LEU A 36 -9.04 -13.99 -0.89
CA LEU A 36 -8.38 -13.17 -1.89
C LEU A 36 -7.90 -13.96 -3.10
N ARG A 37 -7.37 -15.17 -2.91
CA ARG A 37 -6.76 -15.95 -3.99
C ARG A 37 -7.65 -16.11 -5.24
N PRO A 38 -8.96 -16.42 -5.14
CA PRO A 38 -9.84 -16.50 -6.31
C PRO A 38 -10.02 -15.16 -7.03
N GLU A 39 -10.00 -14.03 -6.28
CA GLU A 39 -10.10 -12.70 -6.86
C GLU A 39 -8.86 -12.36 -7.68
N MET A 40 -7.67 -12.61 -7.11
CA MET A 40 -6.39 -12.44 -7.81
C MET A 40 -6.31 -13.28 -9.09
N GLN A 41 -6.71 -14.56 -9.01
CA GLN A 41 -6.70 -15.47 -10.16
C GLN A 41 -7.60 -14.95 -11.29
N ARG A 42 -8.83 -14.53 -10.98
CA ARG A 42 -9.77 -13.96 -11.97
C ARG A 42 -9.25 -12.68 -12.60
N ALA A 43 -8.57 -11.85 -11.83
CA ALA A 43 -8.00 -10.59 -12.30
C ALA A 43 -6.62 -10.74 -12.99
N GLY A 44 -6.02 -11.95 -12.97
CA GLY A 44 -4.68 -12.19 -13.53
C GLY A 44 -3.57 -11.53 -12.71
N VAL A 45 -3.76 -11.36 -11.39
CA VAL A 45 -2.77 -10.80 -10.47
C VAL A 45 -1.87 -11.92 -9.97
N SER A 46 -0.55 -11.71 -10.08
CA SER A 46 0.47 -12.74 -9.85
C SER A 46 1.01 -12.76 -8.42
N GLY A 47 0.89 -11.66 -7.69
CA GLY A 47 1.40 -11.54 -6.33
C GLY A 47 0.91 -10.29 -5.63
N SER A 48 1.11 -10.22 -4.32
CA SER A 48 0.66 -9.07 -3.52
C SER A 48 1.65 -8.67 -2.42
N VAL A 49 1.50 -7.44 -1.92
CA VAL A 49 2.10 -6.96 -0.68
C VAL A 49 1.01 -6.90 0.38
N LEU A 50 1.22 -7.63 1.48
CA LEU A 50 0.33 -7.64 2.64
C LEU A 50 0.67 -6.48 3.56
N VAL A 51 -0.30 -5.65 3.89
CA VAL A 51 -0.11 -4.42 4.67
C VAL A 51 -0.84 -4.52 6.00
N GLN A 52 -0.21 -4.04 7.09
CA GLN A 52 -0.76 -4.00 8.44
C GLN A 52 -2.15 -3.35 8.47
N THR A 53 -2.97 -3.72 9.45
CA THR A 53 -4.35 -3.25 9.60
C THR A 53 -4.59 -2.47 10.88
N TRP A 54 -3.82 -2.73 11.93
CA TRP A 54 -3.88 -2.03 13.21
C TRP A 54 -2.47 -1.95 13.84
N SER A 55 -2.33 -1.14 14.88
CA SER A 55 -1.04 -0.85 15.53
C SER A 55 -0.62 -2.00 16.44
N SER A 56 -0.12 -3.11 15.85
CA SER A 56 0.27 -4.32 16.56
C SER A 56 1.54 -4.97 16.02
N LEU A 57 2.50 -5.17 16.91
CA LEU A 57 3.71 -5.95 16.60
C LEU A 57 3.39 -7.45 16.43
N ASP A 58 2.38 -7.95 17.12
CA ASP A 58 1.96 -9.34 16.99
C ASP A 58 1.30 -9.59 15.63
N GLU A 59 0.47 -8.65 15.12
CA GLU A 59 -0.02 -8.74 13.74
C GLU A 59 1.15 -8.78 12.74
N THR A 60 2.18 -7.96 12.94
CA THR A 60 3.37 -7.97 12.08
C THR A 60 4.01 -9.36 12.05
N ARG A 61 4.20 -10.00 13.20
CA ARG A 61 4.75 -11.37 13.29
C ARG A 61 3.86 -12.40 12.61
N GLU A 62 2.55 -12.34 12.83
CA GLU A 62 1.58 -13.23 12.18
C GLU A 62 1.58 -13.06 10.66
N PHE A 63 1.69 -11.84 10.15
CA PHE A 63 1.75 -11.57 8.72
C PHE A 63 3.04 -12.08 8.07
N LEU A 64 4.16 -12.02 8.79
CA LEU A 64 5.41 -12.62 8.33
C LEU A 64 5.31 -14.16 8.24
N GLU A 65 4.68 -14.80 9.23
CA GLU A 65 4.40 -16.24 9.19
C GLU A 65 3.44 -16.60 8.04
N LEU A 66 2.42 -15.77 7.81
CA LEU A 66 1.46 -15.97 6.74
C LEU A 66 2.15 -15.85 5.37
N ALA A 67 3.00 -14.84 5.18
CA ALA A 67 3.77 -14.66 3.95
C ALA A 67 4.71 -15.85 3.66
N ALA A 68 5.21 -16.51 4.69
CA ALA A 68 6.02 -17.72 4.53
C ALA A 68 5.22 -18.94 4.02
N ARG A 69 3.91 -18.96 4.24
CA ARG A 69 3.00 -20.07 3.84
C ARG A 69 2.30 -19.79 2.51
N GLU A 70 2.13 -18.53 2.14
CA GLU A 70 1.34 -18.08 1.01
C GLU A 70 2.22 -17.56 -0.11
N SER A 71 2.44 -18.35 -1.15
CA SER A 71 3.39 -18.06 -2.23
C SER A 71 3.08 -16.78 -3.02
N PHE A 72 1.84 -16.28 -3.00
CA PHE A 72 1.48 -15.04 -3.66
C PHE A 72 1.76 -13.79 -2.82
N ILE A 73 2.09 -13.91 -1.52
CA ILE A 73 2.51 -12.79 -0.69
C ILE A 73 4.01 -12.60 -0.89
N LEU A 74 4.37 -11.50 -1.54
CA LEU A 74 5.74 -11.19 -1.94
C LEU A 74 6.49 -10.37 -0.89
N GLY A 75 5.76 -9.70 0.01
CA GLY A 75 6.30 -8.87 1.08
C GLY A 75 5.22 -8.45 2.06
N VAL A 76 5.67 -8.02 3.22
CA VAL A 76 4.84 -7.52 4.32
C VAL A 76 5.28 -6.12 4.67
N VAL A 77 4.33 -5.20 4.72
CA VAL A 77 4.46 -3.90 5.36
C VAL A 77 3.80 -4.01 6.73
N GLY A 78 4.63 -4.23 7.76
CA GLY A 78 4.16 -4.42 9.13
C GLY A 78 3.97 -3.12 9.91
N TRP A 79 3.65 -3.24 11.18
CA TRP A 79 3.63 -2.13 12.12
C TRP A 79 4.73 -2.31 13.16
N VAL A 80 5.34 -1.19 13.57
CA VAL A 80 6.23 -1.07 14.71
C VAL A 80 5.96 0.26 15.43
N ASP A 81 6.22 0.31 16.73
CA ASP A 81 6.14 1.58 17.45
C ASP A 81 7.36 2.46 17.14
N LEU A 82 7.15 3.48 16.30
CA LEU A 82 8.20 4.44 15.93
C LEU A 82 8.69 5.27 17.12
N THR A 83 7.91 5.36 18.18
CA THR A 83 8.26 6.16 19.36
C THR A 83 9.13 5.40 20.36
N ASP A 84 9.18 4.07 20.24
CA ASP A 84 9.94 3.20 21.15
C ASP A 84 11.46 3.41 20.98
N PRO A 85 12.20 3.75 22.04
CA PRO A 85 13.66 3.81 22.02
C PRO A 85 14.34 2.48 21.64
N ALA A 86 13.69 1.34 21.90
CA ALA A 86 14.18 0.00 21.56
C ALA A 86 13.88 -0.43 20.11
N LEU A 87 13.26 0.43 19.29
CA LEU A 87 12.90 0.11 17.92
C LEU A 87 14.04 -0.48 17.07
N PRO A 88 15.30 0.01 17.13
CA PRO A 88 16.39 -0.60 16.35
C PRO A 88 16.57 -2.10 16.66
N GLN A 89 16.42 -2.48 17.92
CA GLN A 89 16.49 -3.88 18.34
C GLN A 89 15.28 -4.68 17.81
N THR A 90 14.09 -4.15 17.96
CA THR A 90 12.85 -4.77 17.44
C THR A 90 12.94 -5.03 15.94
N LEU A 91 13.41 -4.06 15.15
CA LEU A 91 13.60 -4.22 13.71
C LEU A 91 14.63 -5.31 13.39
N ALA A 92 15.75 -5.35 14.13
CA ALA A 92 16.76 -6.39 13.95
C ALA A 92 16.21 -7.79 14.29
N GLU A 93 15.43 -7.94 15.37
CA GLU A 93 14.76 -9.19 15.71
C GLU A 93 13.79 -9.66 14.63
N LEU A 94 12.97 -8.75 14.08
CA LEU A 94 12.04 -9.06 12.98
C LEU A 94 12.80 -9.50 11.73
N GLN A 95 13.83 -8.77 11.31
CA GLN A 95 14.59 -9.06 10.09
C GLN A 95 15.44 -10.32 10.18
N HIS A 96 16.01 -10.63 11.33
CA HIS A 96 16.82 -11.84 11.55
C HIS A 96 15.99 -13.05 11.99
N GLY A 97 14.70 -12.86 12.27
CA GLY A 97 13.78 -13.94 12.59
C GLY A 97 13.54 -14.88 11.40
N PRO A 98 12.89 -16.02 11.62
CA PRO A 98 12.75 -17.09 10.62
C PRO A 98 12.03 -16.64 9.34
N HIS A 99 11.21 -15.60 9.42
CA HIS A 99 10.43 -15.08 8.31
C HIS A 99 10.77 -13.63 7.94
N GLY A 100 11.88 -13.09 8.45
CA GLY A 100 12.29 -11.68 8.29
C GLY A 100 12.51 -11.23 6.85
N ARG A 101 12.80 -12.16 5.93
CA ARG A 101 12.98 -11.87 4.51
C ARG A 101 11.74 -11.26 3.83
N TRP A 102 10.54 -11.49 4.40
CA TRP A 102 9.30 -10.91 3.88
C TRP A 102 9.00 -9.52 4.42
N LEU A 103 9.69 -9.04 5.48
CA LEU A 103 9.52 -7.67 5.97
C LEU A 103 10.16 -6.70 4.98
N VAL A 104 9.34 -6.03 4.18
CA VAL A 104 9.81 -5.08 3.14
C VAL A 104 9.62 -3.63 3.55
N GLY A 105 8.73 -3.36 4.50
CA GLY A 105 8.44 -2.03 4.99
C GLY A 105 7.67 -2.02 6.29
N VAL A 106 7.43 -0.83 6.80
CA VAL A 106 6.57 -0.58 7.96
C VAL A 106 5.66 0.60 7.71
N ARG A 107 4.51 0.61 8.38
CA ARG A 107 3.49 1.65 8.29
C ARG A 107 2.92 1.98 9.66
N HIS A 108 2.54 3.23 9.86
CA HIS A 108 1.70 3.69 10.96
C HIS A 108 0.50 4.46 10.39
N GLN A 109 -0.67 4.37 11.05
CA GLN A 109 -1.87 5.09 10.63
C GLN A 109 -1.78 6.57 11.04
N VAL A 110 -0.93 7.34 10.37
CA VAL A 110 -0.66 8.76 10.70
C VAL A 110 -1.95 9.60 10.61
N HIS A 111 -2.86 9.23 9.71
CA HIS A 111 -4.13 9.94 9.54
C HIS A 111 -5.10 9.80 10.73
N ASP A 112 -4.87 8.86 11.63
CA ASP A 112 -5.65 8.67 12.86
C ASP A 112 -5.06 9.43 14.05
N GLU A 113 -3.82 9.95 13.91
CA GLU A 113 -3.19 10.73 14.94
C GLU A 113 -3.89 12.09 15.11
N PRO A 114 -4.11 12.55 16.37
CA PRO A 114 -4.75 13.86 16.61
C PRO A 114 -3.92 15.02 16.08
N ASP A 115 -2.58 14.90 16.14
CA ASP A 115 -1.62 15.91 15.70
C ASP A 115 -1.24 15.72 14.22
N ALA A 116 -1.62 16.65 13.37
CA ALA A 116 -1.24 16.66 11.96
C ALA A 116 0.29 16.75 11.74
N GLN A 117 1.05 17.15 12.74
CA GLN A 117 2.51 17.23 12.73
C GLN A 117 3.18 16.01 13.39
N TRP A 118 2.45 14.94 13.68
CA TRP A 118 2.95 13.74 14.35
C TRP A 118 4.26 13.21 13.74
N LEU A 119 4.40 13.21 12.41
CA LEU A 119 5.63 12.81 11.72
C LEU A 119 6.85 13.66 12.08
N LEU A 120 6.67 14.88 12.58
CA LEU A 120 7.76 15.81 12.94
C LEU A 120 8.16 15.70 14.41
N ARG A 121 7.49 14.90 15.21
CA ARG A 121 7.87 14.63 16.61
C ARG A 121 9.26 14.02 16.66
N SER A 122 10.07 14.45 17.61
CA SER A 122 11.47 14.02 17.75
C SER A 122 11.64 12.51 17.99
N ASP A 123 10.69 11.88 18.70
CA ASP A 123 10.66 10.44 18.93
C ASP A 123 10.31 9.68 17.65
N VAL A 124 9.35 10.16 16.84
CA VAL A 124 8.98 9.60 15.53
C VAL A 124 10.14 9.73 14.54
N GLN A 125 10.77 10.91 14.47
CA GLN A 125 11.95 11.14 13.62
C GLN A 125 13.11 10.19 13.96
N ARG A 126 13.33 9.91 15.25
CA ARG A 126 14.28 8.89 15.69
C ARG A 126 13.88 7.50 15.18
N GLY A 127 12.59 7.15 15.25
CA GLY A 127 12.08 5.89 14.73
C GLY A 127 12.26 5.76 13.22
N LEU A 128 11.98 6.82 12.45
CA LEU A 128 12.20 6.84 11.00
C LEU A 128 13.68 6.69 10.64
N ALA A 129 14.58 7.27 11.42
CA ALA A 129 16.02 7.03 11.26
C ALA A 129 16.40 5.55 11.47
N ALA A 130 15.76 4.86 12.44
CA ALA A 130 15.95 3.41 12.63
C ALA A 130 15.39 2.60 11.45
N VAL A 131 14.23 2.95 10.91
CA VAL A 131 13.65 2.32 9.70
C VAL A 131 14.58 2.50 8.49
N GLN A 132 15.16 3.69 8.31
CA GLN A 132 16.16 3.95 7.28
C GLN A 132 17.40 3.07 7.47
N ALA A 133 17.93 2.98 8.69
CA ALA A 133 19.10 2.16 9.01
C ALA A 133 18.84 0.66 8.76
N ALA A 134 17.61 0.20 9.01
CA ALA A 134 17.16 -1.16 8.71
C ALA A 134 16.91 -1.41 7.21
N ASN A 135 17.07 -0.39 6.35
CA ASN A 135 16.84 -0.47 4.90
C ASN A 135 15.41 -0.92 4.52
N LEU A 136 14.43 -0.57 5.35
CA LEU A 136 13.01 -0.82 5.11
C LEU A 136 12.35 0.38 4.42
N VAL A 137 11.19 0.13 3.81
CA VAL A 137 10.33 1.19 3.27
C VAL A 137 9.42 1.73 4.38
N TYR A 138 9.09 3.01 4.33
CA TYR A 138 8.06 3.59 5.18
C TYR A 138 6.84 4.00 4.35
N ASP A 139 5.71 3.34 4.59
CA ASP A 139 4.44 3.68 3.94
C ASP A 139 3.77 4.83 4.69
N LEU A 140 3.44 5.90 3.95
CA LEU A 140 2.82 7.13 4.44
C LEU A 140 1.30 7.05 4.27
N LEU A 141 0.59 6.58 5.29
CA LEU A 141 -0.89 6.58 5.32
C LEU A 141 -1.38 7.92 5.87
N LEU A 142 -1.80 8.80 4.97
CA LEU A 142 -2.07 10.21 5.22
C LEU A 142 -3.45 10.63 4.69
N ARG A 143 -3.91 11.77 5.19
CA ARG A 143 -4.91 12.65 4.56
C ARG A 143 -4.26 13.96 4.13
N PRO A 144 -4.93 14.85 3.41
CA PRO A 144 -4.34 16.12 2.98
C PRO A 144 -3.78 17.00 4.12
N ARG A 145 -4.32 16.89 5.34
CA ARG A 145 -3.86 17.68 6.49
C ARG A 145 -2.44 17.35 6.95
N GLU A 146 -1.97 16.10 6.75
CA GLU A 146 -0.63 15.64 7.13
C GLU A 146 0.42 15.86 6.05
N LEU A 147 0.02 16.19 4.81
CA LEU A 147 0.96 16.35 3.69
C LEU A 147 2.09 17.36 3.94
N PRO A 148 1.86 18.52 4.61
CA PRO A 148 2.98 19.44 4.94
C PRO A 148 4.04 18.78 5.81
N ALA A 149 3.64 18.02 6.84
CA ALA A 149 4.57 17.31 7.72
C ALA A 149 5.28 16.16 6.98
N ALA A 150 4.57 15.45 6.12
CA ALA A 150 5.13 14.38 5.30
C ALA A 150 6.18 14.91 4.31
N LEU A 151 5.94 16.03 3.66
CA LEU A 151 6.91 16.68 2.76
C LEU A 151 8.20 17.06 3.50
N GLN A 152 8.08 17.64 4.68
CA GLN A 152 9.24 17.97 5.51
C GLN A 152 9.98 16.71 5.96
N THR A 153 9.26 15.65 6.32
CA THR A 153 9.84 14.36 6.72
C THR A 153 10.60 13.73 5.56
N VAL A 154 10.01 13.65 4.38
CA VAL A 154 10.66 13.12 3.17
C VAL A 154 11.94 13.92 2.83
N GLN A 155 11.92 15.23 2.97
CA GLN A 155 13.10 16.09 2.77
C GLN A 155 14.19 15.78 3.80
N THR A 156 13.82 15.48 5.04
CA THR A 156 14.76 15.18 6.15
C THR A 156 15.46 13.83 5.95
N PHE A 157 14.79 12.85 5.32
CA PHE A 157 15.30 11.48 5.14
C PHE A 157 15.50 11.08 3.67
N PRO A 158 16.46 11.69 2.94
CA PRO A 158 16.66 11.38 1.52
C PRO A 158 17.17 9.95 1.27
N GLY A 159 17.64 9.26 2.30
CA GLY A 159 18.05 7.85 2.24
C GLY A 159 16.96 6.84 2.58
N LEU A 160 15.80 7.29 3.10
CA LEU A 160 14.65 6.44 3.39
C LEU A 160 13.74 6.37 2.15
N ARG A 161 13.30 5.17 1.81
CA ARG A 161 12.26 4.99 0.77
C ARG A 161 10.88 5.20 1.37
N PHE A 162 10.08 6.02 0.73
CA PHE A 162 8.71 6.30 1.13
C PHE A 162 7.71 5.86 0.06
N VAL A 163 6.57 5.36 0.50
CA VAL A 163 5.42 5.10 -0.38
C VAL A 163 4.21 5.82 0.18
N VAL A 164 3.64 6.74 -0.60
CA VAL A 164 2.40 7.44 -0.23
C VAL A 164 1.23 6.51 -0.51
N ASP A 165 0.51 6.10 0.52
CA ASP A 165 -0.68 5.27 0.40
C ASP A 165 -1.87 6.06 -0.14
N HIS A 166 -2.68 5.43 -1.01
CA HIS A 166 -4.00 5.90 -1.46
C HIS A 166 -3.99 7.34 -1.98
N ILE A 167 -2.90 7.74 -2.69
CA ILE A 167 -2.70 9.12 -3.16
C ILE A 167 -2.94 10.17 -2.05
N ALA A 168 -2.66 9.83 -0.77
CA ALA A 168 -2.93 10.63 0.42
C ALA A 168 -4.40 10.99 0.62
N LYS A 169 -5.33 10.11 0.23
CA LYS A 169 -6.77 10.15 0.53
C LYS A 169 -7.44 11.52 0.29
N PRO A 170 -7.42 12.06 -0.94
CA PRO A 170 -8.18 13.27 -1.27
C PRO A 170 -9.67 13.03 -1.15
N ASP A 171 -10.44 14.08 -0.89
CA ASP A 171 -11.91 14.00 -0.86
C ASP A 171 -12.47 13.94 -2.31
N ILE A 172 -12.47 12.74 -2.87
CA ILE A 172 -12.91 12.48 -4.24
C ILE A 172 -14.43 12.63 -4.33
N ALA A 173 -15.18 12.17 -3.30
CA ALA A 173 -16.64 12.27 -3.26
C ALA A 173 -17.11 13.72 -3.38
N ALA A 174 -16.47 14.65 -2.68
CA ALA A 174 -16.77 16.07 -2.78
C ALA A 174 -16.07 16.75 -3.97
N ARG A 175 -15.25 16.05 -4.74
CA ARG A 175 -14.45 16.60 -5.85
C ARG A 175 -13.51 17.75 -5.43
N VAL A 176 -13.01 17.67 -4.19
CA VAL A 176 -12.10 18.70 -3.64
C VAL A 176 -10.66 18.38 -4.09
N VAL A 177 -10.19 19.13 -5.07
CA VAL A 177 -8.85 18.94 -5.64
C VAL A 177 -7.78 19.73 -4.87
N GLU A 178 -8.08 20.94 -4.42
CA GLU A 178 -7.16 21.76 -3.63
C GLU A 178 -7.54 21.73 -2.13
N PRO A 179 -6.56 21.80 -1.20
CA PRO A 179 -5.11 22.01 -1.40
C PRO A 179 -4.32 20.73 -1.72
N TRP A 180 -4.97 19.56 -1.80
CA TRP A 180 -4.32 18.27 -2.02
C TRP A 180 -3.38 18.27 -3.25
N SER A 181 -3.85 18.77 -4.39
CA SER A 181 -3.08 18.76 -5.65
C SER A 181 -1.80 19.58 -5.56
N THR A 182 -1.87 20.76 -4.95
CA THR A 182 -0.69 21.63 -4.71
C THR A 182 0.30 20.94 -3.77
N LEU A 183 -0.17 20.39 -2.66
CA LEU A 183 0.67 19.72 -1.67
C LEU A 183 1.32 18.45 -2.25
N MET A 184 0.57 17.62 -2.99
CA MET A 184 1.12 16.45 -3.69
C MET A 184 2.24 16.85 -4.65
N GLY A 185 2.10 18.02 -5.30
CA GLY A 185 3.15 18.57 -6.18
C GLY A 185 4.51 18.73 -5.52
N GLY A 186 4.56 18.92 -4.19
CA GLY A 186 5.79 18.99 -3.42
C GLY A 186 6.66 17.74 -3.49
N PHE A 187 6.07 16.56 -3.68
CA PHE A 187 6.83 15.30 -3.82
C PHE A 187 7.61 15.19 -5.15
N ALA A 188 7.33 16.03 -6.14
CA ALA A 188 8.02 15.97 -7.43
C ALA A 188 9.54 16.14 -7.32
N ALA A 189 10.03 16.90 -6.33
CA ALA A 189 11.45 17.07 -6.04
C ALA A 189 12.10 15.83 -5.40
N HIS A 190 11.30 14.87 -4.92
CA HIS A 190 11.73 13.71 -4.13
C HIS A 190 11.52 12.37 -4.85
N ARG A 191 11.33 12.38 -6.17
CA ARG A 191 11.09 11.17 -6.98
C ARG A 191 12.20 10.11 -6.89
N SER A 192 13.38 10.45 -6.42
CA SER A 192 14.47 9.48 -6.25
C SER A 192 14.17 8.41 -5.20
N HIS A 193 13.33 8.73 -4.19
CA HIS A 193 13.07 7.87 -3.04
C HIS A 193 11.60 7.86 -2.57
N VAL A 194 10.67 8.46 -3.35
CA VAL A 194 9.24 8.47 -3.02
C VAL A 194 8.42 7.86 -4.15
N TRP A 195 7.51 6.97 -3.79
CA TRP A 195 6.51 6.34 -4.65
C TRP A 195 5.11 6.71 -4.19
N CYS A 196 4.10 6.39 -4.99
CA CYS A 196 2.70 6.67 -4.67
C CYS A 196 1.80 5.51 -5.13
N LYS A 197 0.95 5.00 -4.25
CA LYS A 197 -0.04 3.97 -4.57
C LYS A 197 -1.29 4.58 -5.20
N LEU A 198 -1.64 4.08 -6.36
CA LEU A 198 -2.95 4.24 -6.99
C LEU A 198 -3.88 3.16 -6.42
N SER A 199 -4.33 3.36 -5.20
CA SER A 199 -5.18 2.46 -4.41
C SER A 199 -6.14 3.28 -3.54
N GLY A 200 -7.16 2.67 -2.95
CA GLY A 200 -8.09 3.33 -2.02
C GLY A 200 -8.92 4.48 -2.64
N MET A 201 -8.79 4.74 -3.93
CA MET A 201 -9.44 5.88 -4.57
C MET A 201 -10.96 5.74 -4.64
N THR A 202 -11.42 4.51 -4.88
CA THR A 202 -12.86 4.21 -5.00
C THR A 202 -13.59 4.36 -3.68
N THR A 203 -12.91 4.13 -2.57
CA THR A 203 -13.47 4.26 -1.21
C THR A 203 -13.42 5.70 -0.67
N GLU A 204 -12.63 6.59 -1.29
CA GLU A 204 -12.68 8.04 -1.05
C GLU A 204 -13.66 8.76 -2.00
N ALA A 205 -14.26 8.04 -2.96
CA ALA A 205 -15.32 8.53 -3.84
C ALA A 205 -16.72 8.19 -3.30
N ASP A 206 -17.77 8.49 -4.06
CA ASP A 206 -19.13 8.03 -3.74
C ASP A 206 -19.19 6.50 -3.83
N LEU A 207 -19.35 5.81 -2.72
CA LEU A 207 -19.27 4.34 -2.65
C LEU A 207 -20.23 3.62 -3.61
N GLN A 208 -21.34 4.23 -3.97
CA GLN A 208 -22.39 3.61 -4.78
C GLN A 208 -22.43 4.09 -6.23
N HIS A 209 -21.98 5.33 -6.49
CA HIS A 209 -22.22 5.99 -7.79
C HIS A 209 -20.95 6.53 -8.47
N TRP A 210 -19.75 6.23 -7.94
CA TRP A 210 -18.51 6.69 -8.56
C TRP A 210 -18.32 6.11 -9.98
N THR A 211 -17.68 6.90 -10.81
CA THR A 211 -17.29 6.55 -12.19
C THR A 211 -15.79 6.75 -12.38
N ASP A 212 -15.22 6.18 -13.44
CA ASP A 212 -13.81 6.41 -13.79
C ASP A 212 -13.52 7.91 -13.99
N ALA A 213 -14.49 8.70 -14.45
CA ALA A 213 -14.34 10.15 -14.62
C ALA A 213 -14.09 10.89 -13.29
N ASP A 214 -14.66 10.42 -12.20
CA ASP A 214 -14.47 11.03 -10.87
C ASP A 214 -13.04 10.85 -10.35
N LEU A 215 -12.36 9.77 -10.75
CA LEU A 215 -10.98 9.47 -10.36
C LEU A 215 -9.93 10.17 -11.25
N ALA A 216 -10.35 10.63 -12.45
CA ALA A 216 -9.42 11.00 -13.52
C ALA A 216 -8.43 12.09 -13.12
N VAL A 217 -8.89 13.20 -12.53
CA VAL A 217 -8.02 14.31 -12.13
C VAL A 217 -6.99 13.92 -11.07
N PHE A 218 -7.38 13.04 -10.15
CA PHE A 218 -6.53 12.58 -9.05
C PHE A 218 -5.45 11.62 -9.56
N VAL A 219 -5.82 10.64 -10.40
CA VAL A 219 -4.85 9.72 -11.03
C VAL A 219 -3.89 10.47 -11.95
N GLN A 220 -4.40 11.39 -12.76
CA GLN A 220 -3.57 12.21 -13.63
C GLN A 220 -2.55 13.01 -12.81
N ARG A 221 -2.99 13.64 -11.73
CA ARG A 221 -2.10 14.41 -10.85
C ARG A 221 -1.02 13.54 -10.22
N ALA A 222 -1.35 12.34 -9.74
CA ALA A 222 -0.36 11.41 -9.21
C ALA A 222 0.67 11.00 -10.27
N LEU A 223 0.22 10.67 -11.49
CA LEU A 223 1.11 10.34 -12.61
C LEU A 223 2.01 11.51 -13.04
N GLU A 224 1.52 12.76 -12.99
CA GLU A 224 2.32 13.96 -13.27
C GLU A 224 3.41 14.18 -12.21
N VAL A 225 3.05 14.03 -10.94
CA VAL A 225 3.94 14.27 -9.80
C VAL A 225 5.01 13.19 -9.70
N PHE A 226 4.65 11.92 -9.75
CA PHE A 226 5.57 10.80 -9.49
C PHE A 226 6.14 10.17 -10.78
N GLY A 227 5.40 10.23 -11.87
CA GLY A 227 5.69 9.45 -13.07
C GLY A 227 5.26 7.99 -12.95
N PRO A 228 5.07 7.28 -14.08
CA PRO A 228 4.59 5.90 -14.07
C PRO A 228 5.56 4.92 -13.40
N GLN A 229 6.86 5.21 -13.34
CA GLN A 229 7.86 4.39 -12.68
C GLN A 229 7.85 4.51 -11.15
N ARG A 230 7.05 5.45 -10.62
CA ARG A 230 6.91 5.71 -9.18
C ARG A 230 5.45 5.63 -8.72
N CYS A 231 4.54 5.25 -9.61
CA CYS A 231 3.16 4.92 -9.24
C CYS A 231 3.00 3.41 -9.16
N LEU A 232 2.29 2.92 -8.14
CA LEU A 232 2.02 1.49 -7.90
C LEU A 232 0.51 1.27 -7.87
N TRP A 233 0.02 0.26 -8.57
CA TRP A 233 -1.35 -0.19 -8.37
C TRP A 233 -1.47 -1.00 -7.07
N GLY A 234 -2.56 -0.80 -6.33
CA GLY A 234 -2.99 -1.61 -5.20
C GLY A 234 -4.51 -1.69 -5.13
N SER A 235 -5.04 -2.83 -4.74
CA SER A 235 -6.49 -3.03 -4.66
C SER A 235 -7.11 -2.36 -3.44
N ASP A 236 -6.37 -2.30 -2.36
CA ASP A 236 -6.90 -2.01 -1.02
C ASP A 236 -7.98 -3.03 -0.59
N TRP A 237 -7.86 -4.29 -1.06
CA TRP A 237 -8.76 -5.35 -0.65
C TRP A 237 -8.53 -5.74 0.82
N PRO A 238 -9.57 -6.00 1.61
CA PRO A 238 -10.99 -6.06 1.25
C PRO A 238 -11.72 -4.70 1.34
N VAL A 239 -11.05 -3.61 1.72
CA VAL A 239 -11.67 -2.27 1.88
C VAL A 239 -12.33 -1.82 0.59
N CYS A 240 -11.72 -2.07 -0.57
CA CYS A 240 -12.28 -1.72 -1.88
C CYS A 240 -13.66 -2.34 -2.14
N THR A 241 -14.04 -3.41 -1.43
CA THR A 241 -15.36 -4.06 -1.60
C THR A 241 -16.54 -3.18 -1.13
N LEU A 242 -16.26 -2.12 -0.38
CA LEU A 242 -17.26 -1.09 -0.03
C LEU A 242 -17.72 -0.30 -1.26
N ALA A 243 -16.88 -0.18 -2.29
CA ALA A 243 -17.14 0.65 -3.46
C ALA A 243 -17.17 -0.13 -4.78
N GLY A 244 -16.99 -1.46 -4.74
CA GLY A 244 -17.00 -2.30 -5.93
C GLY A 244 -16.31 -3.63 -5.71
N SER A 245 -15.92 -4.32 -6.80
CA SER A 245 -15.18 -5.58 -6.71
C SER A 245 -13.67 -5.34 -6.83
N TYR A 246 -12.88 -6.33 -6.42
CA TYR A 246 -11.43 -6.38 -6.64
C TYR A 246 -11.07 -6.12 -8.11
N GLN A 247 -11.75 -6.81 -9.03
CA GLN A 247 -11.54 -6.64 -10.46
C GLN A 247 -11.88 -5.24 -10.95
N ARG A 248 -12.99 -4.64 -10.47
CA ARG A 248 -13.41 -3.28 -10.85
C ARG A 248 -12.37 -2.23 -10.45
N THR A 249 -11.69 -2.41 -9.31
CA THR A 249 -10.58 -1.53 -8.86
C THR A 249 -9.40 -1.57 -9.83
N LEU A 250 -9.03 -2.76 -10.32
CA LEU A 250 -7.98 -2.91 -11.33
C LEU A 250 -8.40 -2.30 -12.68
N GLU A 251 -9.62 -2.55 -13.12
CA GLU A 251 -10.17 -2.00 -14.38
C GLU A 251 -10.20 -0.47 -14.37
N ALA A 252 -10.63 0.13 -13.26
CA ALA A 252 -10.61 1.58 -13.08
C ALA A 252 -9.21 2.16 -13.29
N THR A 253 -8.21 1.56 -12.64
CA THR A 253 -6.82 1.98 -12.83
C THR A 253 -6.38 1.79 -14.28
N ARG A 254 -6.65 0.64 -14.91
CA ARG A 254 -6.28 0.38 -16.31
C ARG A 254 -6.89 1.39 -17.27
N THR A 255 -8.13 1.82 -17.04
CA THR A 255 -8.79 2.86 -17.85
C THR A 255 -7.95 4.14 -17.88
N HIS A 256 -7.43 4.56 -16.72
CA HIS A 256 -6.59 5.76 -16.64
C HIS A 256 -5.19 5.56 -17.21
N LEU A 257 -4.65 4.34 -17.15
CA LEU A 257 -3.35 4.00 -17.73
C LEU A 257 -3.39 3.81 -19.27
N ALA A 258 -4.55 3.69 -19.89
CA ALA A 258 -4.69 3.36 -21.31
C ALA A 258 -3.98 4.33 -22.27
N ARG A 259 -3.72 5.57 -21.85
CA ARG A 259 -2.98 6.58 -22.61
C ARG A 259 -1.46 6.46 -22.48
N LEU A 260 -0.97 5.66 -21.55
CA LEU A 260 0.46 5.42 -21.35
C LEU A 260 0.96 4.34 -22.31
N SER A 261 2.27 4.36 -22.60
CA SER A 261 2.89 3.25 -23.33
C SER A 261 2.73 1.92 -22.58
N PRO A 262 2.75 0.77 -23.27
CA PRO A 262 2.68 -0.54 -22.62
C PRO A 262 3.76 -0.74 -21.54
N GLU A 263 4.95 -0.18 -21.74
CA GLU A 263 6.04 -0.19 -20.77
C GLU A 263 5.70 0.58 -19.50
N HIS A 264 5.15 1.78 -19.63
CA HIS A 264 4.71 2.58 -18.49
C HIS A 264 3.52 1.95 -17.75
N GLN A 265 2.60 1.30 -18.47
CA GLN A 265 1.53 0.53 -17.84
C GLN A 265 2.11 -0.63 -17.02
N ALA A 266 3.09 -1.35 -17.55
CA ALA A 266 3.77 -2.43 -16.86
C ALA A 266 4.54 -1.94 -15.60
N CYS A 267 5.11 -0.72 -15.65
CA CYS A 267 5.69 -0.09 -14.46
C CYS A 267 4.65 0.06 -13.36
N VAL A 268 3.51 0.70 -13.62
CA VAL A 268 2.46 0.94 -12.61
C VAL A 268 1.87 -0.37 -12.09
N LEU A 269 1.65 -1.34 -12.96
CA LEU A 269 0.99 -2.60 -12.61
C LEU A 269 1.90 -3.60 -11.88
N ALA A 270 3.23 -3.45 -11.97
CA ALA A 270 4.16 -4.37 -11.29
C ALA A 270 5.55 -3.77 -11.01
N GLY A 271 6.18 -3.16 -12.02
CA GLY A 271 7.58 -2.76 -11.94
C GLY A 271 7.90 -1.82 -10.79
N SER A 272 7.02 -0.84 -10.54
CA SER A 272 7.19 0.13 -9.47
C SER A 272 7.07 -0.51 -8.09
N ALA A 273 6.18 -1.51 -7.90
CA ALA A 273 6.08 -2.25 -6.64
C ALA A 273 7.35 -3.07 -6.37
N ILE A 274 7.87 -3.74 -7.41
CA ILE A 274 9.13 -4.50 -7.32
C ILE A 274 10.29 -3.57 -6.93
N ASP A 275 10.39 -2.39 -7.54
CA ASP A 275 11.44 -1.42 -7.22
C ASP A 275 11.27 -0.81 -5.83
N ALA A 276 10.07 -0.32 -5.49
CA ALA A 276 9.79 0.33 -4.22
C ALA A 276 10.14 -0.58 -3.03
N TYR A 277 9.63 -1.79 -3.03
CA TYR A 277 9.77 -2.77 -1.94
C TYR A 277 10.91 -3.77 -2.14
N ARG A 278 11.70 -3.66 -3.22
CA ARG A 278 12.80 -4.61 -3.55
C ARG A 278 12.33 -6.06 -3.54
N LEU A 279 11.17 -6.34 -4.14
CA LEU A 279 10.56 -7.67 -4.14
C LEU A 279 11.40 -8.67 -4.95
N ASP A 280 11.54 -9.89 -4.43
CA ASP A 280 12.31 -10.95 -5.12
C ASP A 280 11.54 -11.44 -6.36
N ARG A 281 12.12 -11.23 -7.54
CA ARG A 281 11.55 -11.64 -8.83
C ARG A 281 11.53 -13.16 -9.03
N ARG A 282 12.41 -13.91 -8.38
CA ARG A 282 12.54 -15.36 -8.57
C ARG A 282 11.30 -16.12 -8.14
N GLY A 283 10.56 -15.62 -7.13
CA GLY A 283 9.26 -16.17 -6.75
C GLY A 283 8.15 -15.95 -7.78
N LEU A 284 8.30 -14.99 -8.69
CA LEU A 284 7.28 -14.60 -9.68
C LEU A 284 7.37 -15.41 -10.99
N GLU A 285 8.55 -15.93 -11.34
CA GLU A 285 8.77 -16.67 -12.60
C GLU A 285 8.25 -18.12 -12.54
N GLY A 286 8.15 -18.70 -11.34
CA GLY A 286 7.63 -20.06 -11.13
C GLY A 286 6.12 -20.24 -11.37
N HIS A 287 5.34 -19.17 -11.41
CA HIS A 287 3.88 -19.23 -11.57
C HIS A 287 3.41 -19.09 -13.04
N ALA A 288 4.29 -18.67 -13.96
CA ALA A 288 3.96 -18.49 -15.39
C ALA A 288 4.04 -19.79 -16.20
N SER A 289 4.56 -20.89 -15.65
CA SER A 289 4.93 -22.09 -16.40
C SER A 289 4.18 -23.37 -16.02
N SER A 290 3.01 -23.31 -15.34
CA SER A 290 2.17 -24.50 -15.19
C SER A 290 1.08 -24.51 -16.26
N PRO A 291 1.20 -25.30 -17.36
CA PRO A 291 0.11 -25.49 -18.31
C PRO A 291 -1.01 -26.25 -17.60
N ALA A 292 -2.25 -25.79 -17.81
CA ALA A 292 -3.45 -26.51 -17.39
C ALA A 292 -3.33 -27.98 -17.82
N GLY A 293 -3.35 -28.88 -16.84
CA GLY A 293 -3.34 -30.32 -17.10
C GLY A 293 -4.50 -30.67 -18.02
N THR A 294 -4.16 -31.12 -19.21
CA THR A 294 -5.07 -31.84 -20.11
C THR A 294 -5.47 -33.11 -19.41
N SER A 295 -6.70 -33.15 -18.85
CA SER A 295 -7.34 -34.41 -18.52
C SER A 295 -7.72 -35.09 -19.84
N ALA A 296 -6.97 -36.10 -20.20
CA ALA A 296 -7.38 -37.06 -21.22
C ALA A 296 -8.21 -38.18 -20.56
N THR A 297 -9.42 -38.34 -21.08
CA THR A 297 -10.33 -39.51 -21.08
C THR A 297 -10.40 -40.38 -19.84
#